data_d5f31e7b5828239264f04e6f60ef2c84
#
_entry.id   d5f31e7b5828239264f04e6f60ef2c84
#
_cell.length_a   1.000
_cell.length_b   1.000
_cell.length_c   1.000
_cell.angle_alpha   90.00
_cell.angle_beta   90.00
_cell.angle_gamma   90.00
#
_symmetry.space_group_name_H-M   'P 1'
#
loop_
_entity.id
_entity.type
_entity.pdbx_description
1 polymer ?
#
loop_
_entity_poly.entity_id
_entity_poly.type
_entity_poly.pdbx_seq_one_letter_code
_entity_poly.pdbx_strand_id
1 'polypeptide(L)'
;NYHKRLENIPRTNRLIADLRSMVGNSVPRHKTITGELRERIFSRILQEEHETGYVDFITLSSSLMFSMKYKLSVPEMRKEALYNNIRKADYPECTDYLEGLEIVSCDYKELFNRYKDTPGVVFLVDPPYLSTDVGTYNMSWRMSDYLDVLNVLSGHPFVYFTSNKSSILELCEWIGKNKNTGNPF
;
A
#
# COMPACT_ATOMS: atom_id res chain seq x y z
N ASN A 1 -4.30 10.95 -2.07
CA ASN A 1 -5.40 11.04 -3.02
C ASN A 1 -5.03 10.30 -4.30
N TYR A 2 -5.70 9.18 -4.59
CA TYR A 2 -5.42 8.33 -5.76
C TYR A 2 -5.64 9.07 -7.08
N HIS A 3 -6.73 9.82 -7.23
CA HIS A 3 -7.00 10.60 -8.44
C HIS A 3 -5.87 11.57 -8.76
N LYS A 4 -5.39 12.32 -7.76
CA LYS A 4 -4.26 13.23 -7.95
C LYS A 4 -2.98 12.51 -8.39
N ARG A 5 -2.75 11.27 -7.94
CA ARG A 5 -1.62 10.45 -8.38
C ARG A 5 -1.77 10.02 -9.84
N LEU A 6 -2.96 9.54 -10.23
CA LEU A 6 -3.24 9.12 -11.62
C LEU A 6 -3.09 10.28 -12.60
N GLU A 7 -3.66 11.43 -12.29
CA GLU A 7 -3.56 12.65 -13.11
C GLU A 7 -2.10 13.12 -13.30
N ASN A 8 -1.22 12.80 -12.38
CA ASN A 8 0.18 13.20 -12.41
C ASN A 8 1.15 12.09 -12.83
N ILE A 9 0.66 10.95 -13.38
CA ILE A 9 1.54 9.88 -13.90
C ILE A 9 2.53 10.40 -14.95
N PRO A 10 2.14 11.21 -15.97
CA PRO A 10 3.09 11.71 -16.95
C PRO A 10 4.20 12.56 -16.33
N ARG A 11 3.88 13.36 -15.33
CA ARG A 11 4.84 14.18 -14.59
C ARG A 11 5.77 13.31 -13.74
N THR A 12 5.21 12.34 -13.02
CA THR A 12 5.97 11.38 -12.23
C THR A 12 6.95 10.59 -13.10
N ASN A 13 6.51 10.15 -14.28
CA ASN A 13 7.36 9.46 -15.25
C ASN A 13 8.53 10.33 -15.71
N ARG A 14 8.31 11.62 -16.01
CA ARG A 14 9.38 12.55 -16.36
C ARG A 14 10.42 12.68 -15.24
N LEU A 15 9.95 12.90 -14.00
CA LEU A 15 10.86 12.98 -12.86
C LEU A 15 11.66 11.68 -12.68
N ILE A 16 11.01 10.53 -12.77
CA ILE A 16 11.67 9.20 -12.69
C ILE A 16 12.69 9.01 -13.83
N ALA A 17 12.39 9.48 -15.03
CA ALA A 17 13.31 9.44 -16.17
C ALA A 17 14.55 10.31 -15.91
N ASP A 18 14.38 11.51 -15.38
CA ASP A 18 15.48 12.39 -14.98
C ASP A 18 16.36 11.70 -13.94
N LEU A 19 15.78 11.15 -12.88
CA LEU A 19 16.50 10.45 -11.82
C LEU A 19 17.23 9.22 -12.38
N ARG A 20 16.61 8.48 -13.29
CA ARG A 20 17.22 7.34 -14.00
C ARG A 20 18.45 7.78 -14.80
N SER A 21 18.33 8.90 -15.51
CA SER A 21 19.44 9.49 -16.28
C SER A 21 20.59 9.94 -15.37
N MET A 22 20.26 10.59 -14.23
CA MET A 22 21.27 11.05 -13.27
C MET A 22 22.05 9.88 -12.64
N VAL A 23 21.38 8.79 -12.32
CA VAL A 23 22.01 7.59 -11.77
C VAL A 23 22.82 6.86 -12.84
N GLY A 24 22.27 6.73 -14.05
CA GLY A 24 22.93 6.08 -15.19
C GLY A 24 23.48 4.70 -14.85
N ASN A 25 24.71 4.47 -15.28
CA ASN A 25 25.45 3.26 -14.98
C ASN A 25 26.37 3.40 -13.75
N SER A 26 26.40 4.57 -13.11
CA SER A 26 27.32 4.85 -11.99
C SER A 26 26.97 4.10 -10.72
N VAL A 27 25.70 3.75 -10.53
CA VAL A 27 25.24 2.93 -9.40
C VAL A 27 24.47 1.72 -9.92
N PRO A 28 24.96 0.51 -9.71
CA PRO A 28 24.24 -0.71 -10.09
C PRO A 28 22.87 -0.81 -9.40
N ARG A 29 21.96 -1.56 -10.03
CA ARG A 29 20.63 -1.78 -9.47
C ARG A 29 20.72 -2.40 -8.06
N HIS A 30 19.84 -1.95 -7.16
CA HIS A 30 19.76 -2.35 -5.74
C HIS A 30 20.99 -1.94 -4.91
N LYS A 31 21.87 -1.11 -5.42
CA LYS A 31 23.01 -0.55 -4.66
C LYS A 31 22.67 0.83 -4.13
N THR A 32 23.37 1.19 -3.05
CA THR A 32 23.17 2.46 -2.35
C THR A 32 23.66 3.64 -3.19
N ILE A 33 22.85 4.71 -3.20
CA ILE A 33 23.20 6.00 -3.81
C ILE A 33 23.71 6.91 -2.70
N THR A 34 24.95 7.39 -2.83
CA THR A 34 25.63 8.18 -1.79
C THR A 34 26.30 9.43 -2.37
N GLY A 35 26.90 10.24 -1.51
CA GLY A 35 27.73 11.37 -1.89
C GLY A 35 26.98 12.44 -2.70
N GLU A 36 27.67 13.07 -3.62
CA GLU A 36 27.15 14.16 -4.45
C GLU A 36 25.91 13.75 -5.27
N LEU A 37 25.89 12.54 -5.80
CA LEU A 37 24.76 12.05 -6.57
C LEU A 37 23.47 12.02 -5.74
N ARG A 38 23.57 11.60 -4.48
CA ARG A 38 22.43 11.63 -3.54
C ARG A 38 21.87 13.03 -3.35
N GLU A 39 22.74 14.01 -3.16
CA GLU A 39 22.31 15.40 -2.96
C GLU A 39 21.72 16.00 -4.25
N ARG A 40 22.26 15.69 -5.41
CA ARG A 40 21.69 16.07 -6.70
C ARG A 40 20.29 15.51 -6.93
N ILE A 41 20.06 14.26 -6.53
CA ILE A 41 18.72 13.64 -6.58
C ILE A 41 17.73 14.40 -5.70
N PHE A 42 18.10 14.70 -4.45
CA PHE A 42 17.22 15.49 -3.59
C PHE A 42 16.96 16.90 -4.12
N SER A 43 17.98 17.55 -4.69
CA SER A 43 17.81 18.86 -5.29
C SER A 43 16.82 18.82 -6.47
N ARG A 44 16.91 17.78 -7.32
CA ARG A 44 15.97 17.62 -8.44
C ARG A 44 14.53 17.38 -7.97
N ILE A 45 14.34 16.58 -6.91
CA ILE A 45 13.03 16.35 -6.31
C ILE A 45 12.44 17.64 -5.73
N LEU A 46 13.24 18.41 -4.98
CA LEU A 46 12.83 19.69 -4.42
C LEU A 46 12.50 20.73 -5.51
N GLN A 47 13.25 20.73 -6.60
CA GLN A 47 12.96 21.57 -7.76
C GLN A 47 11.59 21.22 -8.35
N GLU A 48 11.30 19.95 -8.56
CA GLU A 48 9.98 19.48 -9.06
C GLU A 48 8.85 19.92 -8.12
N GLU A 49 9.04 19.74 -6.82
CA GLU A 49 8.05 20.14 -5.81
C GLU A 49 7.80 21.66 -5.85
N HIS A 50 8.86 22.45 -5.97
CA HIS A 50 8.76 23.91 -6.03
C HIS A 50 8.09 24.40 -7.33
N GLU A 51 8.46 23.83 -8.47
CA GLU A 51 7.96 24.25 -9.79
C GLU A 51 6.49 23.84 -10.01
N THR A 52 6.08 22.73 -9.44
CA THR A 52 4.78 22.11 -9.78
C THR A 52 3.81 22.04 -8.61
N GLY A 53 4.28 22.26 -7.39
CA GLY A 53 3.50 22.09 -6.16
C GLY A 53 3.11 20.62 -5.89
N TYR A 54 3.72 19.67 -6.62
CA TYR A 54 3.37 18.24 -6.46
C TYR A 54 4.54 17.30 -6.78
N VAL A 55 4.73 16.34 -5.89
CA VAL A 55 5.60 15.18 -6.09
C VAL A 55 4.89 13.92 -5.57
N ASP A 56 4.90 12.84 -6.35
CA ASP A 56 4.43 11.53 -5.90
C ASP A 56 5.53 10.84 -5.05
N PHE A 57 5.58 11.22 -3.78
CA PHE A 57 6.56 10.68 -2.83
C PHE A 57 6.42 9.17 -2.59
N ILE A 58 5.23 8.59 -2.78
CA ILE A 58 5.02 7.14 -2.66
C ILE A 58 5.78 6.40 -3.77
N THR A 59 5.62 6.87 -5.02
CA THR A 59 6.33 6.32 -6.17
C THR A 59 7.85 6.55 -6.05
N LEU A 60 8.28 7.73 -5.60
CA LEU A 60 9.71 8.00 -5.35
C LEU A 60 10.29 7.11 -4.25
N SER A 61 9.56 6.90 -3.15
CA SER A 61 10.00 5.99 -2.09
C SER A 61 10.20 4.57 -2.62
N SER A 62 9.27 4.07 -3.44
CA SER A 62 9.40 2.76 -4.09
C SER A 62 10.61 2.64 -5.01
N SER A 63 11.01 3.78 -5.64
CA SER A 63 12.11 3.84 -6.61
C SER A 63 13.48 4.05 -5.96
N LEU A 64 13.52 4.70 -4.81
CA LEU A 64 14.75 5.19 -4.20
C LEU A 64 15.01 4.64 -2.80
N MET A 65 14.10 3.90 -2.20
CA MET A 65 14.26 3.45 -0.84
C MET A 65 14.10 1.94 -0.71
N PHE A 66 14.45 1.41 0.46
CA PHE A 66 14.21 0.01 0.76
C PHE A 66 12.71 -0.26 0.84
N SER A 67 12.30 -1.46 0.44
CA SER A 67 10.89 -1.88 0.41
C SER A 67 10.15 -1.53 1.71
N MET A 68 8.91 -1.05 1.57
CA MET A 68 7.99 -0.70 2.65
C MET A 68 8.35 0.56 3.48
N LYS A 69 9.42 1.26 3.15
CA LYS A 69 9.79 2.52 3.82
C LYS A 69 9.28 3.72 3.02
N TYR A 70 7.99 3.99 3.12
CA TYR A 70 7.41 5.16 2.45
C TYR A 70 7.63 6.43 3.26
N LYS A 71 8.04 7.50 2.56
CA LYS A 71 8.19 8.85 3.10
C LYS A 71 7.39 9.82 2.25
N LEU A 72 6.92 10.89 2.84
CA LEU A 72 6.02 11.83 2.20
C LEU A 72 6.66 13.20 1.94
N SER A 73 7.96 13.34 2.21
CA SER A 73 8.71 14.56 2.00
C SER A 73 10.21 14.29 1.85
N VAL A 74 10.92 15.23 1.21
CA VAL A 74 12.40 15.17 1.11
C VAL A 74 13.08 15.16 2.49
N PRO A 75 12.67 15.99 3.47
CA PRO A 75 13.27 15.91 4.82
C PRO A 75 13.18 14.54 5.48
N GLU A 76 12.08 13.83 5.27
CA GLU A 76 11.93 12.45 5.76
C GLU A 76 12.78 11.45 4.98
N MET A 77 12.81 11.56 3.64
CA MET A 77 13.65 10.73 2.79
C MET A 77 15.15 10.90 3.09
N ARG A 78 15.58 12.09 3.48
CA ARG A 78 16.98 12.37 3.85
C ARG A 78 17.47 11.57 5.07
N LYS A 79 16.57 11.12 5.92
CA LYS A 79 16.88 10.27 7.10
C LYS A 79 17.17 8.81 6.74
N GLU A 80 16.89 8.41 5.51
CA GLU A 80 17.01 7.04 5.04
C GLU A 80 18.13 6.90 3.98
N ALA A 81 18.63 5.69 3.79
CA ALA A 81 19.52 5.38 2.69
C ALA A 81 18.74 5.35 1.37
N LEU A 82 19.33 5.91 0.31
CA LEU A 82 18.79 5.80 -1.05
C LEU A 82 19.42 4.62 -1.77
N TYR A 83 18.62 3.96 -2.61
CA TYR A 83 19.01 2.82 -3.43
C TYR A 83 18.57 3.02 -4.89
N ASN A 84 19.30 2.45 -5.82
CA ASN A 84 18.89 2.42 -7.22
C ASN A 84 17.86 1.29 -7.45
N ASN A 85 16.61 1.54 -7.10
CA ASN A 85 15.47 0.67 -7.40
C ASN A 85 14.61 1.23 -8.54
N ILE A 86 15.13 2.24 -9.25
CA ILE A 86 14.40 2.98 -10.30
C ILE A 86 14.01 2.03 -11.42
N ARG A 87 12.70 2.03 -11.77
CA ARG A 87 12.17 1.24 -12.90
C ARG A 87 12.80 1.65 -14.21
N LYS A 88 12.99 0.67 -15.12
CA LYS A 88 13.44 0.92 -16.50
C LYS A 88 12.30 1.44 -17.38
N ALA A 89 11.08 0.93 -17.20
CA ALA A 89 9.90 1.33 -17.94
C ALA A 89 9.09 2.39 -17.15
N ASP A 90 8.38 3.23 -17.87
CA ASP A 90 7.46 4.19 -17.30
C ASP A 90 6.24 3.51 -16.67
N TYR A 91 5.57 4.21 -15.77
CA TYR A 91 4.27 3.80 -15.23
C TYR A 91 3.22 4.01 -16.31
N PRO A 92 2.35 3.03 -16.60
CA PRO A 92 1.29 3.20 -17.57
C PRO A 92 0.31 4.27 -17.09
N GLU A 93 -0.21 5.04 -18.01
CA GLU A 93 -1.34 5.91 -17.77
C GLU A 93 -2.59 5.03 -17.65
N CYS A 94 -3.23 5.09 -16.49
CA CYS A 94 -4.40 4.27 -16.14
C CYS A 94 -5.50 5.20 -15.63
N THR A 95 -5.84 6.23 -16.40
CA THR A 95 -6.84 7.25 -16.04
C THR A 95 -8.19 6.63 -15.78
N ASP A 96 -8.55 5.60 -16.54
CA ASP A 96 -9.85 4.91 -16.48
C ASP A 96 -9.90 3.83 -15.40
N TYR A 97 -8.75 3.49 -14.77
CA TYR A 97 -8.66 2.38 -13.83
C TYR A 97 -9.56 2.53 -12.59
N LEU A 98 -9.82 3.78 -12.18
CA LEU A 98 -10.70 4.09 -11.05
C LEU A 98 -12.06 4.65 -11.51
N GLU A 99 -12.38 4.58 -12.81
CA GLU A 99 -13.66 5.03 -13.31
C GLU A 99 -14.79 4.18 -12.70
N GLY A 100 -15.82 4.84 -12.19
CA GLY A 100 -16.94 4.19 -11.53
C GLY A 100 -16.65 3.70 -10.10
N LEU A 101 -15.42 3.88 -9.58
CA LEU A 101 -15.08 3.52 -8.21
C LEU A 101 -15.26 4.69 -7.25
N GLU A 102 -16.01 4.45 -6.17
CA GLU A 102 -16.05 5.34 -5.01
C GLU A 102 -14.93 4.98 -4.03
N ILE A 103 -14.05 5.94 -3.75
CA ILE A 103 -12.96 5.75 -2.77
C ILE A 103 -13.40 6.34 -1.44
N VAL A 104 -13.59 5.47 -0.46
CA VAL A 104 -14.06 5.83 0.88
C VAL A 104 -12.96 5.48 1.91
N SER A 105 -12.78 6.35 2.92
CA SER A 105 -11.94 6.07 4.08
C SER A 105 -12.82 6.18 5.32
N CYS A 106 -13.25 5.03 5.85
CA CYS A 106 -14.07 4.93 7.06
C CYS A 106 -13.81 3.60 7.76
N ASP A 107 -14.42 3.41 8.92
CA ASP A 107 -14.43 2.10 9.59
C ASP A 107 -15.16 1.06 8.73
N TYR A 108 -14.64 -0.17 8.67
CA TYR A 108 -15.22 -1.23 7.85
C TYR A 108 -16.64 -1.60 8.26
N LYS A 109 -16.99 -1.48 9.54
CA LYS A 109 -18.36 -1.73 10.04
C LYS A 109 -19.33 -0.68 9.51
N GLU A 110 -18.88 0.58 9.39
CA GLU A 110 -19.68 1.64 8.78
C GLU A 110 -19.90 1.37 7.29
N LEU A 111 -18.85 1.04 6.56
CA LEU A 111 -18.94 0.71 5.14
C LEU A 111 -19.86 -0.50 4.91
N PHE A 112 -19.70 -1.57 5.70
CA PHE A 112 -20.54 -2.74 5.63
C PHE A 112 -22.00 -2.40 5.87
N ASN A 113 -22.33 -1.66 6.95
CA ASN A 113 -23.70 -1.28 7.27
C ASN A 113 -24.35 -0.42 6.18
N ARG A 114 -23.58 0.33 5.41
CA ARG A 114 -24.07 1.13 4.29
C ARG A 114 -24.56 0.28 3.12
N TYR A 115 -23.93 -0.86 2.89
CA TYR A 115 -24.16 -1.66 1.68
C TYR A 115 -24.71 -3.06 1.90
N LYS A 116 -24.79 -3.57 3.15
CA LYS A 116 -25.19 -4.95 3.46
C LYS A 116 -26.56 -5.35 2.93
N ASP A 117 -27.49 -4.40 2.88
CA ASP A 117 -28.88 -4.62 2.44
C ASP A 117 -29.07 -4.26 0.93
N THR A 118 -28.00 -3.91 0.24
CA THR A 118 -28.05 -3.55 -1.19
C THR A 118 -28.01 -4.83 -2.03
N PRO A 119 -29.00 -5.10 -2.89
CA PRO A 119 -29.01 -6.28 -3.75
C PRO A 119 -27.81 -6.37 -4.67
N GLY A 120 -27.21 -7.55 -4.79
CA GLY A 120 -26.11 -7.83 -5.69
C GLY A 120 -24.72 -7.41 -5.18
N VAL A 121 -24.62 -6.89 -3.96
CA VAL A 121 -23.33 -6.55 -3.35
C VAL A 121 -22.57 -7.82 -2.97
N VAL A 122 -21.28 -7.85 -3.29
CA VAL A 122 -20.30 -8.84 -2.84
C VAL A 122 -19.15 -8.11 -2.13
N PHE A 123 -18.87 -8.48 -0.89
CA PHE A 123 -17.79 -7.87 -0.12
C PHE A 123 -16.45 -8.53 -0.46
N LEU A 124 -15.47 -7.73 -0.89
CA LEU A 124 -14.07 -8.17 -1.05
C LEU A 124 -13.28 -7.72 0.17
N VAL A 125 -12.77 -8.66 0.96
CA VAL A 125 -12.17 -8.39 2.27
C VAL A 125 -10.72 -8.81 2.27
N ASP A 126 -9.82 -7.83 2.36
CA ASP A 126 -8.36 -8.03 2.39
C ASP A 126 -7.77 -7.37 3.66
N PRO A 127 -7.94 -7.98 4.84
CA PRO A 127 -7.41 -7.45 6.09
C PRO A 127 -5.90 -7.68 6.18
N PRO A 128 -5.20 -6.98 7.08
CA PRO A 128 -3.81 -7.31 7.41
C PRO A 128 -3.69 -8.79 7.79
N TYR A 129 -2.69 -9.49 7.27
CA TYR A 129 -2.56 -10.92 7.58
C TYR A 129 -2.10 -11.14 9.03
N LEU A 130 -2.71 -12.08 9.73
CA LEU A 130 -2.42 -12.38 11.14
C LEU A 130 -0.94 -12.77 11.39
N SER A 131 -0.26 -13.27 10.36
CA SER A 131 1.16 -13.64 10.36
C SER A 131 2.09 -12.52 9.90
N THR A 132 1.57 -11.32 9.59
CA THR A 132 2.40 -10.22 9.09
C THR A 132 3.06 -9.51 10.27
N ASP A 133 4.35 -9.20 10.13
CA ASP A 133 5.10 -8.42 11.09
C ASP A 133 4.42 -7.05 11.31
N VAL A 134 3.98 -6.82 12.53
CA VAL A 134 3.27 -5.59 12.95
C VAL A 134 4.10 -4.30 12.74
N GLY A 135 5.40 -4.41 12.53
CA GLY A 135 6.27 -3.27 12.20
C GLY A 135 5.97 -2.60 10.86
N THR A 136 5.20 -3.26 9.99
CA THR A 136 4.87 -2.76 8.64
C THR A 136 3.56 -1.97 8.61
N TYR A 137 2.65 -2.21 9.53
CA TYR A 137 1.35 -1.55 9.60
C TYR A 137 1.25 -0.69 10.87
N ASN A 138 0.75 0.52 10.75
CA ASN A 138 0.48 1.42 11.87
C ASN A 138 -0.66 0.92 12.78
N MET A 139 -1.28 -0.21 12.45
CA MET A 139 -2.37 -0.83 13.22
C MET A 139 -2.07 -2.32 13.40
N SER A 140 -2.12 -2.78 14.65
CA SER A 140 -2.08 -4.20 14.99
C SER A 140 -3.51 -4.72 15.13
N TRP A 141 -3.91 -5.63 14.25
CA TRP A 141 -5.16 -6.35 14.41
C TRP A 141 -4.99 -7.48 15.42
N ARG A 142 -5.98 -7.62 16.31
CA ARG A 142 -6.07 -8.74 17.24
C ARG A 142 -6.92 -9.85 16.61
N MET A 143 -6.85 -11.05 17.15
CA MET A 143 -7.69 -12.17 16.71
C MET A 143 -9.18 -11.80 16.74
N SER A 144 -9.62 -11.04 17.76
CA SER A 144 -11.00 -10.55 17.86
C SER A 144 -11.42 -9.71 16.64
N ASP A 145 -10.52 -8.91 16.09
CA ASP A 145 -10.86 -8.04 14.94
C ASP A 145 -11.15 -8.88 13.68
N TYR A 146 -10.40 -9.97 13.48
CA TYR A 146 -10.68 -10.92 12.39
C TYR A 146 -11.99 -11.67 12.57
N LEU A 147 -12.29 -12.10 13.79
CA LEU A 147 -13.54 -12.77 14.11
C LEU A 147 -14.73 -11.82 13.99
N ASP A 148 -14.58 -10.57 14.39
CA ASP A 148 -15.59 -9.52 14.20
C ASP A 148 -15.90 -9.31 12.72
N VAL A 149 -14.88 -9.27 11.85
CA VAL A 149 -15.08 -9.18 10.39
C VAL A 149 -15.89 -10.37 9.88
N LEU A 150 -15.52 -11.60 10.25
CA LEU A 150 -16.23 -12.80 9.82
C LEU A 150 -17.68 -12.80 10.33
N ASN A 151 -17.90 -12.32 11.55
CA ASN A 151 -19.25 -12.20 12.12
C ASN A 151 -20.09 -11.17 11.35
N VAL A 152 -19.53 -10.01 11.01
CA VAL A 152 -20.20 -8.97 10.22
C VAL A 152 -20.57 -9.47 8.82
N LEU A 153 -19.72 -10.30 8.21
CA LEU A 153 -19.94 -10.87 6.88
C LEU A 153 -20.90 -12.06 6.86
N SER A 154 -21.24 -12.62 8.03
CA SER A 154 -22.09 -13.80 8.13
C SER A 154 -23.45 -13.56 7.47
N GLY A 155 -23.84 -14.49 6.56
CA GLY A 155 -25.08 -14.39 5.80
C GLY A 155 -25.02 -13.51 4.55
N HIS A 156 -23.90 -12.91 4.24
CA HIS A 156 -23.69 -12.07 3.04
C HIS A 156 -22.69 -12.71 2.08
N PRO A 157 -22.78 -12.45 0.75
CA PRO A 157 -21.78 -12.89 -0.21
C PRO A 157 -20.45 -12.15 0.03
N PHE A 158 -19.34 -12.86 0.17
CA PHE A 158 -18.02 -12.25 0.30
C PHE A 158 -16.90 -13.12 -0.27
N VAL A 159 -15.77 -12.46 -0.58
CA VAL A 159 -14.49 -13.10 -0.86
C VAL A 159 -13.48 -12.59 0.17
N TYR A 160 -12.88 -13.50 0.92
CA TYR A 160 -11.92 -13.17 1.97
C TYR A 160 -10.51 -13.57 1.52
N PHE A 161 -9.61 -12.58 1.44
CA PHE A 161 -8.21 -12.78 1.08
C PHE A 161 -7.39 -13.03 2.34
N THR A 162 -6.60 -14.08 2.34
CA THR A 162 -5.71 -14.41 3.45
C THR A 162 -4.49 -15.18 2.97
N SER A 163 -3.44 -15.21 3.79
CA SER A 163 -2.26 -16.02 3.53
C SER A 163 -2.51 -17.48 3.93
N ASN A 164 -1.97 -18.42 3.18
CA ASN A 164 -1.95 -19.85 3.54
C ASN A 164 -1.13 -20.14 4.83
N LYS A 165 -0.38 -19.14 5.31
CA LYS A 165 0.35 -19.19 6.59
C LYS A 165 -0.45 -18.58 7.75
N SER A 166 -1.66 -18.09 7.49
CA SER A 166 -2.46 -17.42 8.51
C SER A 166 -3.17 -18.46 9.39
N SER A 167 -2.99 -18.35 10.69
CA SER A 167 -3.67 -19.19 11.70
C SER A 167 -5.20 -19.02 11.71
N ILE A 168 -5.73 -18.01 11.02
CA ILE A 168 -7.18 -17.79 10.95
C ILE A 168 -7.91 -18.95 10.24
N LEU A 169 -7.30 -19.54 9.21
CA LEU A 169 -7.88 -20.68 8.51
C LEU A 169 -7.97 -21.90 9.43
N GLU A 170 -6.87 -22.22 10.12
CA GLU A 170 -6.82 -23.31 11.08
C GLU A 170 -7.87 -23.14 12.19
N LEU A 171 -7.98 -21.92 12.72
CA LEU A 171 -8.99 -21.58 13.73
C LEU A 171 -10.42 -21.78 13.21
N CYS A 172 -10.72 -21.30 12.01
CA CYS A 172 -12.05 -21.45 11.40
C CYS A 172 -12.40 -22.93 11.16
N GLU A 173 -11.44 -23.72 10.68
CA GLU A 173 -11.59 -25.16 10.50
C GLU A 173 -11.84 -25.87 11.85
N TRP A 174 -11.09 -25.50 12.87
CA TRP A 174 -11.24 -26.07 14.21
C TRP A 174 -12.62 -25.75 14.80
N ILE A 175 -13.06 -24.47 14.74
CA ILE A 175 -14.40 -24.06 15.18
C ILE A 175 -15.48 -24.82 14.41
N GLY A 176 -15.33 -24.98 13.09
CA GLY A 176 -16.27 -25.74 12.26
C GLY A 176 -16.43 -27.19 12.68
N LYS A 177 -15.34 -27.83 13.15
CA LYS A 177 -15.32 -29.21 13.63
C LYS A 177 -15.81 -29.36 15.08
N ASN A 178 -15.71 -28.30 15.89
CA ASN A 178 -15.92 -28.31 17.34
C ASN A 178 -17.02 -27.33 17.78
N LYS A 179 -18.19 -27.39 17.12
CA LYS A 179 -19.31 -26.44 17.32
C LYS A 179 -19.85 -26.32 18.75
N ASN A 180 -19.55 -27.29 19.62
CA ASN A 180 -20.06 -27.36 21.00
C ASN A 180 -19.03 -26.95 22.05
N THR A 181 -17.87 -26.39 21.65
CA THR A 181 -16.87 -25.95 22.60
C THR A 181 -17.31 -24.61 23.20
N GLY A 182 -17.71 -24.61 24.46
CA GLY A 182 -17.93 -23.41 25.25
C GLY A 182 -16.59 -22.72 25.58
N ASN A 183 -16.67 -21.50 26.11
CA ASN A 183 -15.48 -20.81 26.60
C ASN A 183 -14.92 -21.58 27.81
N PRO A 184 -13.70 -22.14 27.74
CA PRO A 184 -13.10 -22.90 28.84
C PRO A 184 -12.48 -22.01 29.95
N PHE A 185 -12.52 -20.67 29.81
CA PHE A 185 -11.93 -19.68 30.74
C PHE A 185 -13.00 -18.78 31.36
#